data_bd4c0f76df86615682c30805a5309681
#
_entry.id   bd4c0f76df86615682c30805a5309681
#
_cell.length_a   1.000
_cell.length_b   1.000
_cell.length_c   1.000
_cell.angle_alpha   90.00
_cell.angle_beta   90.00
_cell.angle_gamma   90.00
#
_symmetry.space_group_name_H-M   'P 1'
#
loop_
_entity.id
_entity.type
_entity.pdbx_description
1 polymer ?
#
loop_
_entity_poly.entity_id
_entity_poly.type
_entity_poly.pdbx_seq_one_letter_code
_entity_poly.pdbx_strand_id
1 'polypeptide(L)'
;MSAGIREFFVTAFPPALLALADGTVFHGKSIGAAGSTVGEVVFNTSMAGYQETLTDPSYCKQIVTFTYPHIGSTGVNDEDMESAHAQAAGLIIRDLPILPCNFRMTQKLDDWLRAENVVAIAGLDTRKLTRLLREKGAQAGCIVTGEAGASLDAEAAIAAARAFPGLAGMDLVKTVTASQPFEWTQTEWRLGEGYGTQDSPRWHVVVFDFGVRRNLLRMLASRGCRVTVAPAGTSARDVLAMKPDGVFLSNGPGNPESCGYAVDAIREIVAAKVPTFGFCLGHQLLALASGAKTMKLKSGHYGANHPVKDLDSGLVRITGQNNGFAVDPAVLPDTLRVTHVSLFDGSIQGLARTDAPAFSFQGYPDSGPPGTLHLFDRFIQLFANR
;
A
#
# COMPACT_ATOMS: atom_id res chain seq x y z
N MET A 1 11.75 47.55 16.18
CA MET A 1 11.06 46.27 16.49
C MET A 1 10.64 45.54 15.20
N SER A 2 11.55 45.21 14.28
CA SER A 2 11.17 44.49 13.04
C SER A 2 12.18 43.44 12.57
N ALA A 3 13.31 43.23 13.26
CA ALA A 3 14.30 42.23 12.87
C ALA A 3 14.05 40.84 13.51
N GLY A 4 13.38 40.77 14.68
CA GLY A 4 13.24 39.52 15.44
C GLY A 4 12.11 38.58 14.99
N ILE A 5 11.19 39.00 14.12
CA ILE A 5 10.06 38.18 13.69
C ILE A 5 10.37 37.35 12.42
N ARG A 6 11.35 37.77 11.62
CA ARG A 6 11.71 37.04 10.39
C ARG A 6 12.55 35.78 10.61
N GLU A 7 13.26 35.66 11.71
CA GLU A 7 14.11 34.47 11.98
C GLU A 7 13.36 33.28 12.54
N PHE A 8 12.14 33.45 13.06
CA PHE A 8 11.36 32.35 13.65
C PHE A 8 10.62 31.45 12.64
N PHE A 9 10.56 31.80 11.35
CA PHE A 9 9.69 31.11 10.38
C PHE A 9 10.37 30.54 9.13
N VAL A 10 11.68 30.64 9.00
CA VAL A 10 12.38 30.07 7.84
C VAL A 10 13.41 29.05 8.32
N THR A 11 12.97 27.84 8.56
CA THR A 11 13.89 26.69 8.59
C THR A 11 14.47 26.58 7.17
N ALA A 12 15.74 26.94 6.99
CA ALA A 12 16.41 26.79 5.70
C ALA A 12 16.67 25.30 5.46
N PHE A 13 15.75 24.63 4.77
CA PHE A 13 15.93 23.25 4.39
C PHE A 13 17.09 23.11 3.39
N PRO A 14 17.95 22.09 3.52
CA PRO A 14 19.04 21.85 2.58
C PRO A 14 18.52 21.58 1.14
N PRO A 15 19.37 21.77 0.11
CA PRO A 15 18.99 21.46 -1.25
C PRO A 15 18.77 19.96 -1.43
N ALA A 16 17.87 19.62 -2.34
CA ALA A 16 17.65 18.25 -2.80
C ALA A 16 17.32 18.25 -4.30
N LEU A 17 17.57 17.12 -4.96
CA LEU A 17 17.12 16.87 -6.32
C LEU A 17 16.45 15.51 -6.44
N LEU A 18 15.52 15.42 -7.38
CA LEU A 18 14.97 14.18 -7.90
C LEU A 18 15.45 14.03 -9.34
N ALA A 19 16.11 12.92 -9.64
CA ALA A 19 16.48 12.54 -11.00
C ALA A 19 15.68 11.29 -11.42
N LEU A 20 15.12 11.30 -12.63
CA LEU A 20 14.43 10.17 -13.22
C LEU A 20 15.34 9.43 -14.20
N ALA A 21 15.08 8.16 -14.46
CA ALA A 21 15.85 7.34 -15.39
C ALA A 21 15.84 7.87 -16.84
N ASP A 22 14.82 8.65 -17.24
CA ASP A 22 14.74 9.30 -18.55
C ASP A 22 15.63 10.54 -18.67
N GLY A 23 16.32 10.95 -17.58
CA GLY A 23 17.18 12.12 -17.51
C GLY A 23 16.48 13.39 -17.02
N THR A 24 15.19 13.35 -16.73
CA THR A 24 14.48 14.51 -16.17
C THR A 24 14.92 14.77 -14.74
N VAL A 25 15.25 16.03 -14.42
CA VAL A 25 15.68 16.45 -13.09
C VAL A 25 14.74 17.52 -12.54
N PHE A 26 14.41 17.39 -11.25
CA PHE A 26 13.67 18.37 -10.47
C PHE A 26 14.53 18.81 -9.29
N HIS A 27 14.57 20.10 -9.00
CA HIS A 27 15.24 20.67 -7.83
C HIS A 27 14.21 21.04 -6.77
N GLY A 28 14.58 20.85 -5.51
CA GLY A 28 13.73 21.14 -4.36
C GLY A 28 14.53 21.26 -3.07
N LYS A 29 13.89 20.99 -1.96
CA LYS A 29 14.44 21.08 -0.60
C LYS A 29 14.30 19.74 0.12
N SER A 30 15.31 19.31 0.86
CA SER A 30 15.27 18.14 1.73
C SER A 30 14.40 18.42 2.94
N ILE A 31 13.39 17.60 3.16
CA ILE A 31 12.50 17.68 4.33
C ILE A 31 12.54 16.42 5.21
N GLY A 32 13.32 15.40 4.82
CA GLY A 32 13.48 14.13 5.52
C GLY A 32 14.92 13.88 5.96
N ALA A 33 15.31 12.60 5.96
CA ALA A 33 16.67 12.16 6.25
C ALA A 33 17.66 12.64 5.20
N ALA A 34 18.91 12.83 5.60
CA ALA A 34 20.02 13.12 4.69
C ALA A 34 20.44 11.85 3.94
N GLY A 35 21.00 12.02 2.73
CA GLY A 35 21.50 10.92 1.89
C GLY A 35 20.80 10.78 0.56
N SER A 36 20.68 9.56 0.09
CA SER A 36 20.01 9.26 -1.18
C SER A 36 19.13 8.02 -1.10
N THR A 37 18.12 7.96 -1.96
CA THR A 37 17.25 6.79 -2.09
C THR A 37 16.89 6.58 -3.56
N VAL A 38 16.68 5.31 -3.93
CA VAL A 38 16.30 4.90 -5.28
C VAL A 38 15.07 4.00 -5.21
N GLY A 39 14.14 4.19 -6.14
CA GLY A 39 12.91 3.37 -6.21
C GLY A 39 12.06 3.70 -7.42
N GLU A 40 10.97 2.96 -7.60
CA GLU A 40 9.96 3.28 -8.61
C GLU A 40 9.13 4.49 -8.15
N VAL A 41 9.14 5.56 -8.94
CA VAL A 41 8.37 6.78 -8.63
C VAL A 41 6.92 6.57 -9.00
N VAL A 42 6.06 6.62 -8.01
CA VAL A 42 4.60 6.52 -8.15
C VAL A 42 3.92 7.79 -7.66
N PHE A 43 2.69 8.05 -8.08
CA PHE A 43 1.92 9.16 -7.53
C PHE A 43 0.70 8.66 -6.74
N ASN A 44 0.27 9.44 -5.75
CA ASN A 44 -0.92 9.16 -4.96
C ASN A 44 -1.79 10.42 -4.96
N THR A 45 -3.09 10.26 -5.25
CA THR A 45 -4.05 11.37 -5.37
C THR A 45 -4.79 11.68 -4.06
N SER A 46 -4.48 10.97 -2.97
CA SER A 46 -5.08 11.21 -1.66
C SER A 46 -4.71 12.58 -1.10
N MET A 47 -5.66 13.22 -0.43
CA MET A 47 -5.45 14.52 0.22
C MET A 47 -4.95 14.37 1.67
N ALA A 48 -5.17 13.22 2.29
CA ALA A 48 -4.79 12.84 3.64
C ALA A 48 -4.38 11.36 3.66
N GLY A 49 -3.99 10.82 4.82
CA GLY A 49 -3.55 9.43 4.93
C GLY A 49 -2.13 9.22 4.40
N TYR A 50 -1.31 10.26 4.45
CA TYR A 50 0.08 10.17 3.98
C TYR A 50 0.95 9.33 4.92
N GLN A 51 0.68 9.31 6.24
CA GLN A 51 1.39 8.48 7.20
C GLN A 51 1.05 7.00 6.97
N GLU A 52 -0.22 6.67 6.81
CA GLU A 52 -0.71 5.34 6.46
C GLU A 52 -0.10 4.86 5.14
N THR A 53 -0.01 5.74 4.14
CA THR A 53 0.63 5.43 2.86
C THR A 53 2.12 5.15 3.01
N LEU A 54 2.85 5.97 3.78
CA LEU A 54 4.29 5.82 3.97
C LEU A 54 4.65 4.58 4.80
N THR A 55 3.75 4.14 5.67
CA THR A 55 3.93 2.95 6.52
C THR A 55 3.28 1.68 5.97
N ASP A 56 2.57 1.76 4.82
CA ASP A 56 2.01 0.60 4.13
C ASP A 56 3.12 -0.20 3.44
N PRO A 57 3.34 -1.49 3.80
CA PRO A 57 4.36 -2.32 3.17
C PRO A 57 4.23 -2.46 1.66
N SER A 58 3.04 -2.24 1.09
CA SER A 58 2.81 -2.27 -0.36
C SER A 58 3.62 -1.22 -1.12
N TYR A 59 4.11 -0.16 -0.45
CA TYR A 59 4.98 0.86 -1.05
C TYR A 59 6.49 0.55 -0.92
N CYS A 60 6.86 -0.65 -0.50
CA CYS A 60 8.27 -1.06 -0.43
C CYS A 60 8.97 -0.86 -1.78
N LYS A 61 10.14 -0.18 -1.77
CA LYS A 61 10.90 0.22 -2.97
C LYS A 61 10.20 1.22 -3.90
N GLN A 62 9.15 1.89 -3.44
CA GLN A 62 8.49 2.97 -4.17
C GLN A 62 8.78 4.33 -3.53
N ILE A 63 9.02 5.35 -4.37
CA ILE A 63 9.10 6.76 -4.00
C ILE A 63 7.73 7.38 -4.27
N VAL A 64 7.04 7.79 -3.22
CA VAL A 64 5.64 8.23 -3.31
C VAL A 64 5.58 9.73 -3.57
N THR A 65 4.91 10.12 -4.66
CA THR A 65 4.60 11.52 -4.98
C THR A 65 3.14 11.82 -4.65
N PHE A 66 2.88 12.68 -3.67
CA PHE A 66 1.52 13.16 -3.45
C PHE A 66 1.17 14.28 -4.42
N THR A 67 0.01 14.16 -5.08
CA THR A 67 -0.48 15.17 -6.03
C THR A 67 -1.17 16.34 -5.34
N TYR A 68 -1.68 16.13 -4.11
CA TYR A 68 -2.26 17.20 -3.29
C TYR A 68 -1.16 18.16 -2.83
N PRO A 69 -1.35 19.50 -2.94
CA PRO A 69 -0.29 20.46 -2.72
C PRO A 69 0.27 20.48 -1.29
N HIS A 70 -0.58 20.36 -0.28
CA HIS A 70 -0.22 20.54 1.13
C HIS A 70 -0.24 19.20 1.87
N ILE A 71 0.91 18.55 1.99
CA ILE A 71 1.07 17.26 2.69
C ILE A 71 1.81 17.50 4.00
N GLY A 72 1.30 16.95 5.10
CA GLY A 72 1.80 17.15 6.46
C GLY A 72 0.93 18.09 7.30
N SER A 73 -0.19 18.60 6.78
CA SER A 73 -1.05 19.58 7.47
C SER A 73 -1.62 19.08 8.79
N THR A 74 -1.85 17.77 8.92
CA THR A 74 -2.38 17.14 10.14
C THR A 74 -1.29 16.63 11.08
N GLY A 75 0.00 16.79 10.71
CA GLY A 75 1.10 16.16 11.43
C GLY A 75 1.08 14.65 11.32
N VAL A 76 1.73 13.97 12.26
CA VAL A 76 1.77 12.52 12.41
C VAL A 76 1.50 12.14 13.87
N ASN A 77 1.16 10.87 14.10
CA ASN A 77 0.92 10.29 15.42
C ASN A 77 1.19 8.77 15.42
N ASP A 78 1.29 8.15 16.59
CA ASP A 78 1.62 6.73 16.70
C ASP A 78 0.46 5.79 16.35
N GLU A 79 -0.77 6.31 16.27
CA GLU A 79 -1.96 5.50 15.98
C GLU A 79 -2.16 5.24 14.48
N ASP A 80 -1.72 6.16 13.61
CA ASP A 80 -1.96 6.09 12.16
C ASP A 80 -0.86 5.29 11.41
N MET A 81 -0.19 4.38 12.11
CA MET A 81 0.85 3.50 11.55
C MET A 81 0.25 2.19 11.03
N GLU A 82 0.50 1.86 9.76
CA GLU A 82 0.07 0.60 9.15
C GLU A 82 1.08 -0.54 9.28
N SER A 83 2.32 -0.23 9.68
CA SER A 83 3.36 -1.19 10.07
C SER A 83 4.26 -0.59 11.16
N ALA A 84 5.31 -1.30 11.56
CA ALA A 84 6.19 -0.84 12.65
C ALA A 84 7.01 0.40 12.26
N HIS A 85 7.36 0.55 11.00
CA HIS A 85 8.23 1.59 10.46
C HIS A 85 7.73 2.08 9.10
N ALA A 86 8.29 3.18 8.61
CA ALA A 86 8.09 3.61 7.22
C ALA A 86 8.59 2.55 6.24
N GLN A 87 7.82 2.29 5.21
CA GLN A 87 8.08 1.27 4.19
C GLN A 87 8.41 1.86 2.82
N ALA A 88 7.86 3.05 2.53
CA ALA A 88 8.15 3.75 1.29
C ALA A 88 9.64 4.12 1.20
N ALA A 89 10.23 3.96 0.02
CA ALA A 89 11.63 4.29 -0.22
C ALA A 89 11.91 5.80 -0.12
N GLY A 90 10.91 6.65 -0.36
CA GLY A 90 11.05 8.09 -0.27
C GLY A 90 9.75 8.83 -0.49
N LEU A 91 9.76 10.13 -0.24
CA LEU A 91 8.59 11.00 -0.35
C LEU A 91 8.88 12.22 -1.22
N ILE A 92 7.94 12.53 -2.11
CA ILE A 92 7.93 13.73 -2.94
C ILE A 92 6.64 14.49 -2.69
N ILE A 93 6.75 15.76 -2.28
CA ILE A 93 5.61 16.65 -2.08
C ILE A 93 5.85 18.03 -2.71
N ARG A 94 4.76 18.77 -2.94
CA ARG A 94 4.86 20.15 -3.38
C ARG A 94 5.22 21.07 -2.21
N ASP A 95 4.38 21.14 -1.21
CA ASP A 95 4.53 22.08 -0.09
C ASP A 95 4.39 21.37 1.25
N LEU A 96 5.40 21.58 2.12
CA LEU A 96 5.32 21.21 3.52
C LEU A 96 4.69 22.39 4.29
N PRO A 97 3.61 22.18 5.05
CA PRO A 97 2.99 23.24 5.84
C PRO A 97 3.93 23.81 6.90
N ILE A 98 3.96 25.14 7.02
CA ILE A 98 4.77 25.85 8.04
C ILE A 98 4.33 25.45 9.45
N LEU A 99 3.02 25.35 9.66
CA LEU A 99 2.40 25.02 10.94
C LEU A 99 1.33 23.94 10.73
N PRO A 100 1.65 22.67 10.99
CA PRO A 100 0.63 21.63 11.02
C PRO A 100 -0.29 21.79 12.23
N CYS A 101 -1.56 21.40 12.09
CA CYS A 101 -2.54 21.52 13.17
C CYS A 101 -3.57 20.39 13.08
N ASN A 102 -3.58 19.52 14.08
CA ASN A 102 -4.60 18.51 14.31
C ASN A 102 -4.58 18.10 15.79
N PHE A 103 -5.78 17.79 16.35
CA PHE A 103 -5.87 17.39 17.76
C PHE A 103 -5.18 16.05 18.08
N ARG A 104 -4.95 15.19 17.08
CA ARG A 104 -4.23 13.90 17.21
C ARG A 104 -2.73 14.02 16.91
N MET A 105 -2.26 15.19 16.48
CA MET A 105 -0.86 15.37 16.12
C MET A 105 0.05 15.27 17.35
N THR A 106 1.06 14.39 17.28
CA THR A 106 2.12 14.27 18.27
C THR A 106 3.45 14.80 17.75
N GLN A 107 3.65 14.82 16.42
CA GLN A 107 4.91 15.21 15.80
C GLN A 107 4.67 15.84 14.41
N LYS A 108 5.62 16.67 13.93
CA LYS A 108 5.63 17.19 12.56
C LYS A 108 6.08 16.11 11.58
N LEU A 109 5.59 16.19 10.33
CA LEU A 109 5.95 15.22 9.30
C LEU A 109 7.45 15.17 9.01
N ASP A 110 8.11 16.33 8.90
CA ASP A 110 9.55 16.41 8.60
C ASP A 110 10.43 15.85 9.75
N ASP A 111 10.03 16.03 11.01
CA ASP A 111 10.72 15.43 12.16
C ASP A 111 10.56 13.91 12.17
N TRP A 112 9.35 13.42 11.88
CA TRP A 112 9.05 12.00 11.77
C TRP A 112 9.80 11.33 10.60
N LEU A 113 9.84 11.97 9.42
CA LEU A 113 10.60 11.47 8.27
C LEU A 113 12.09 11.27 8.60
N ARG A 114 12.68 12.22 9.35
CA ARG A 114 14.07 12.10 9.82
C ARG A 114 14.23 10.93 10.81
N ALA A 115 13.31 10.79 11.75
CA ALA A 115 13.33 9.70 12.74
C ALA A 115 13.20 8.32 12.09
N GLU A 116 12.32 8.19 11.08
CA GLU A 116 12.12 6.96 10.29
C GLU A 116 13.17 6.77 9.17
N ASN A 117 14.18 7.63 9.08
CA ASN A 117 15.23 7.59 8.05
C ASN A 117 14.69 7.63 6.61
N VAL A 118 13.60 8.34 6.36
CA VAL A 118 12.99 8.50 5.04
C VAL A 118 13.57 9.71 4.34
N VAL A 119 14.19 9.51 3.17
CA VAL A 119 14.66 10.61 2.30
C VAL A 119 13.45 11.24 1.62
N ALA A 120 13.32 12.57 1.74
CA ALA A 120 12.15 13.27 1.24
C ALA A 120 12.48 14.64 0.65
N ILE A 121 11.75 15.02 -0.40
CA ILE A 121 11.94 16.26 -1.13
C ILE A 121 10.63 17.04 -1.27
N ALA A 122 10.67 18.36 -1.03
CA ALA A 122 9.57 19.30 -1.23
C ALA A 122 9.95 20.43 -2.19
N GLY A 123 8.97 21.19 -2.65
CA GLY A 123 9.18 22.36 -3.52
C GLY A 123 9.20 22.03 -5.01
N LEU A 124 8.72 20.84 -5.39
CA LEU A 124 8.69 20.36 -6.76
C LEU A 124 7.37 20.69 -7.47
N ASP A 125 7.42 20.78 -8.79
CA ASP A 125 6.21 20.72 -9.62
C ASP A 125 5.70 19.26 -9.71
N THR A 126 4.96 18.84 -8.69
CA THR A 126 4.35 17.51 -8.63
C THR A 126 3.33 17.28 -9.74
N ARG A 127 2.68 18.35 -10.27
CA ARG A 127 1.77 18.25 -11.42
C ARG A 127 2.52 17.87 -12.70
N LYS A 128 3.67 18.51 -12.97
CA LYS A 128 4.54 18.16 -14.11
C LYS A 128 5.04 16.72 -13.98
N LEU A 129 5.49 16.32 -12.78
CA LEU A 129 5.95 14.97 -12.50
C LEU A 129 4.84 13.94 -12.75
N THR A 130 3.64 14.16 -12.20
CA THR A 130 2.49 13.25 -12.37
C THR A 130 2.09 13.11 -13.85
N ARG A 131 2.09 14.20 -14.62
CA ARG A 131 1.83 14.14 -16.07
C ARG A 131 2.87 13.29 -16.80
N LEU A 132 4.14 13.45 -16.47
CA LEU A 132 5.23 12.67 -17.04
C LEU A 132 5.04 11.18 -16.76
N LEU A 133 4.72 10.80 -15.51
CA LEU A 133 4.47 9.41 -15.12
C LEU A 133 3.25 8.82 -15.83
N ARG A 134 2.19 9.59 -16.06
CA ARG A 134 1.01 9.14 -16.82
C ARG A 134 1.31 8.92 -18.30
N GLU A 135 2.10 9.80 -18.89
CA GLU A 135 2.43 9.74 -20.32
C GLU A 135 3.44 8.63 -20.63
N LYS A 136 4.51 8.53 -19.84
CA LYS A 136 5.64 7.60 -20.07
C LYS A 136 5.51 6.26 -19.32
N GLY A 137 4.64 6.17 -18.32
CA GLY A 137 4.56 5.04 -17.39
C GLY A 137 5.41 5.26 -16.13
N ALA A 138 5.45 4.24 -15.26
CA ALA A 138 6.25 4.24 -14.05
C ALA A 138 7.74 4.43 -14.41
N GLN A 139 8.44 5.30 -13.66
CA GLN A 139 9.85 5.65 -13.85
C GLN A 139 10.64 5.28 -12.60
N ALA A 140 11.84 4.73 -12.77
CA ALA A 140 12.80 4.71 -11.69
C ALA A 140 13.30 6.14 -11.39
N GLY A 141 13.48 6.47 -10.12
CA GLY A 141 14.00 7.76 -9.69
C GLY A 141 14.99 7.64 -8.54
N CYS A 142 15.82 8.65 -8.40
CA CYS A 142 16.75 8.83 -7.31
C CYS A 142 16.52 10.20 -6.67
N ILE A 143 16.28 10.24 -5.35
CA ILE A 143 16.32 11.47 -4.57
C ILE A 143 17.70 11.57 -3.93
N VAL A 144 18.34 12.73 -4.06
CA VAL A 144 19.62 13.05 -3.39
C VAL A 144 19.45 14.34 -2.60
N THR A 145 19.94 14.33 -1.37
CA THR A 145 19.95 15.50 -0.49
C THR A 145 21.38 15.96 -0.24
N GLY A 146 21.60 17.26 -0.11
CA GLY A 146 22.90 17.84 0.18
C GLY A 146 22.92 18.64 1.46
N GLU A 147 24.09 19.14 1.84
CA GLU A 147 24.23 20.15 2.88
C GLU A 147 23.88 21.53 2.36
N ALA A 148 23.65 22.49 3.23
CA ALA A 148 23.36 23.86 2.85
C ALA A 148 24.49 24.43 1.96
N GLY A 149 24.15 24.88 0.75
CA GLY A 149 25.10 25.39 -0.25
C GLY A 149 25.83 24.33 -1.07
N ALA A 150 25.57 23.05 -0.87
CA ALA A 150 26.19 21.98 -1.67
C ALA A 150 25.65 21.95 -3.12
N SER A 151 26.54 21.67 -4.06
CA SER A 151 26.17 21.29 -5.42
C SER A 151 25.84 19.80 -5.45
N LEU A 152 24.67 19.45 -5.98
CA LEU A 152 24.22 18.08 -6.11
C LEU A 152 24.58 17.54 -7.50
N ASP A 153 25.11 16.31 -7.55
CA ASP A 153 25.50 15.66 -8.80
C ASP A 153 24.26 15.01 -9.46
N ALA A 154 23.69 15.70 -10.44
CA ALA A 154 22.52 15.24 -11.17
C ALA A 154 22.84 14.02 -12.07
N GLU A 155 24.04 13.96 -12.66
CA GLU A 155 24.44 12.83 -13.52
C GLU A 155 24.60 11.54 -12.72
N ALA A 156 25.21 11.61 -11.53
CA ALA A 156 25.29 10.48 -10.62
C ALA A 156 23.89 10.00 -10.17
N ALA A 157 22.97 10.92 -9.90
CA ALA A 157 21.60 10.61 -9.53
C ALA A 157 20.82 9.95 -10.69
N ILE A 158 20.98 10.43 -11.93
CA ILE A 158 20.40 9.81 -13.13
C ILE A 158 20.98 8.39 -13.33
N ALA A 159 22.28 8.22 -13.16
CA ALA A 159 22.93 6.91 -13.27
C ALA A 159 22.37 5.93 -12.21
N ALA A 160 22.21 6.39 -10.96
CA ALA A 160 21.59 5.59 -9.89
C ALA A 160 20.14 5.21 -10.21
N ALA A 161 19.33 6.14 -10.73
CA ALA A 161 17.97 5.85 -11.17
C ALA A 161 17.93 4.81 -12.29
N ARG A 162 18.82 4.91 -13.29
CA ARG A 162 18.92 3.95 -14.40
C ARG A 162 19.38 2.55 -13.95
N ALA A 163 20.17 2.47 -12.90
CA ALA A 163 20.66 1.21 -12.34
C ALA A 163 19.58 0.45 -11.55
N PHE A 164 18.45 1.09 -11.22
CA PHE A 164 17.35 0.42 -10.54
C PHE A 164 16.66 -0.56 -11.50
N PRO A 165 16.60 -1.88 -11.16
CA PRO A 165 16.09 -2.89 -12.09
C PRO A 165 14.57 -2.87 -12.27
N GLY A 166 13.86 -2.01 -11.54
CA GLY A 166 12.39 -1.99 -11.47
C GLY A 166 11.85 -3.08 -10.52
N LEU A 167 10.53 -3.07 -10.32
CA LEU A 167 9.89 -4.02 -9.39
C LEU A 167 9.61 -5.39 -10.03
N ALA A 168 9.67 -5.50 -11.36
CA ALA A 168 9.46 -6.76 -12.05
C ALA A 168 10.57 -7.77 -11.70
N GLY A 169 10.17 -8.95 -11.22
CA GLY A 169 11.11 -10.00 -10.83
C GLY A 169 11.67 -9.89 -9.40
N MET A 170 11.37 -8.82 -8.66
CA MET A 170 11.70 -8.72 -7.25
C MET A 170 10.65 -9.42 -6.39
N ASP A 171 11.07 -10.33 -5.51
CA ASP A 171 10.24 -10.87 -4.44
C ASP A 171 10.32 -9.94 -3.21
N LEU A 172 9.57 -8.85 -3.26
CA LEU A 172 9.52 -7.87 -2.17
C LEU A 172 8.73 -8.36 -0.95
N VAL A 173 7.88 -9.37 -1.12
CA VAL A 173 7.13 -9.99 -0.03
C VAL A 173 8.08 -10.56 1.01
N LYS A 174 9.19 -11.19 0.61
CA LYS A 174 10.21 -11.70 1.54
C LYS A 174 10.88 -10.62 2.37
N THR A 175 10.84 -9.37 1.93
CA THR A 175 11.45 -8.25 2.65
C THR A 175 10.53 -7.72 3.76
N VAL A 176 9.20 -7.85 3.59
CA VAL A 176 8.20 -7.22 4.46
C VAL A 176 7.41 -8.21 5.33
N THR A 177 7.41 -9.50 4.97
CA THR A 177 6.68 -10.54 5.72
C THR A 177 7.28 -10.78 7.11
N ALA A 178 6.44 -11.16 8.07
CA ALA A 178 6.88 -11.56 9.40
C ALA A 178 7.84 -12.77 9.35
N SER A 179 8.79 -12.82 10.28
CA SER A 179 9.75 -13.93 10.38
C SER A 179 9.16 -15.18 11.01
N GLN A 180 8.08 -15.04 11.82
CA GLN A 180 7.38 -16.12 12.49
C GLN A 180 5.90 -15.77 12.69
N PRO A 181 5.02 -16.78 12.87
CA PRO A 181 3.60 -16.52 13.15
C PRO A 181 3.40 -15.74 14.46
N PHE A 182 2.37 -14.88 14.47
CA PHE A 182 1.96 -14.16 15.67
C PHE A 182 0.43 -13.95 15.72
N GLU A 183 -0.09 -13.69 16.91
CA GLU A 183 -1.52 -13.39 17.13
C GLU A 183 -1.74 -11.88 17.11
N TRP A 184 -2.90 -11.46 16.57
CA TRP A 184 -3.33 -10.07 16.56
C TRP A 184 -4.68 -9.91 17.26
N THR A 185 -4.75 -8.98 18.23
CA THR A 185 -5.96 -8.78 19.06
C THR A 185 -6.54 -7.36 18.99
N GLN A 186 -5.75 -6.37 18.48
CA GLN A 186 -6.19 -4.98 18.44
C GLN A 186 -7.36 -4.80 17.45
N THR A 187 -8.42 -4.10 17.89
CA THR A 187 -9.60 -3.77 17.07
C THR A 187 -9.50 -2.41 16.43
N GLU A 188 -10.47 -2.02 15.60
CA GLU A 188 -10.53 -0.71 14.93
C GLU A 188 -10.55 0.44 15.94
N TRP A 189 -9.94 1.56 15.54
CA TRP A 189 -9.87 2.79 16.33
C TRP A 189 -11.25 3.46 16.45
N ARG A 190 -11.55 4.00 17.63
CA ARG A 190 -12.77 4.76 17.90
C ARG A 190 -12.44 6.09 18.53
N LEU A 191 -13.11 7.15 18.08
CA LEU A 191 -12.93 8.49 18.61
C LEU A 191 -13.23 8.54 20.12
N GLY A 192 -12.26 9.00 20.91
CA GLY A 192 -12.34 9.09 22.36
C GLY A 192 -11.99 7.81 23.13
N GLU A 193 -11.90 6.66 22.46
CA GLU A 193 -11.58 5.37 23.07
C GLU A 193 -10.22 4.83 22.61
N GLY A 194 -9.76 5.25 21.40
CA GLY A 194 -8.57 4.69 20.77
C GLY A 194 -8.81 3.28 20.20
N TYR A 195 -7.79 2.44 20.23
CA TYR A 195 -7.87 1.03 19.81
C TYR A 195 -8.38 0.15 20.94
N GLY A 196 -9.33 -0.72 20.64
CA GLY A 196 -9.79 -1.75 21.57
C GLY A 196 -9.02 -3.07 21.40
N THR A 197 -9.46 -4.10 22.16
CA THR A 197 -8.90 -5.46 22.13
C THR A 197 -10.01 -6.47 21.93
N GLN A 198 -9.76 -7.51 21.11
CA GLN A 198 -10.67 -8.63 20.92
C GLN A 198 -10.38 -9.71 21.99
N ASP A 199 -11.26 -9.82 22.98
CA ASP A 199 -11.07 -10.72 24.13
C ASP A 199 -11.94 -12.00 24.04
N SER A 200 -12.93 -12.03 23.15
CA SER A 200 -13.89 -13.15 23.01
C SER A 200 -14.11 -13.49 21.53
N PRO A 201 -13.10 -14.01 20.85
CA PRO A 201 -13.21 -14.35 19.43
C PRO A 201 -14.14 -15.55 19.22
N ARG A 202 -14.90 -15.51 18.13
CA ARG A 202 -15.82 -16.59 17.71
C ARG A 202 -15.25 -17.44 16.58
N TRP A 203 -14.40 -16.84 15.74
CA TRP A 203 -13.90 -17.43 14.51
C TRP A 203 -12.38 -17.40 14.50
N HIS A 204 -11.75 -18.38 13.87
CA HIS A 204 -10.31 -18.39 13.66
C HIS A 204 -9.97 -18.05 12.21
N VAL A 205 -9.29 -16.94 11.97
CA VAL A 205 -8.81 -16.55 10.65
C VAL A 205 -7.29 -16.58 10.63
N VAL A 206 -6.72 -17.32 9.68
CA VAL A 206 -5.29 -17.26 9.39
C VAL A 206 -5.06 -16.26 8.26
N VAL A 207 -4.20 -15.29 8.50
CA VAL A 207 -3.83 -14.24 7.55
C VAL A 207 -2.45 -14.54 7.01
N PHE A 208 -2.31 -14.72 5.70
CA PHE A 208 -0.99 -14.71 5.06
C PHE A 208 -0.45 -13.29 5.01
N ASP A 209 0.71 -13.09 5.60
CA ASP A 209 1.41 -11.81 5.63
C ASP A 209 2.27 -11.63 4.38
N PHE A 210 1.70 -11.03 3.35
CA PHE A 210 2.46 -10.58 2.17
C PHE A 210 2.97 -9.14 2.31
N GLY A 211 2.84 -8.54 3.47
CA GLY A 211 3.03 -7.14 3.80
C GLY A 211 1.72 -6.52 4.28
N VAL A 212 1.11 -7.16 5.28
CA VAL A 212 -0.23 -6.82 5.77
C VAL A 212 -0.26 -5.46 6.46
N ARG A 213 -1.24 -4.63 6.11
CA ARG A 213 -1.58 -3.40 6.85
C ARG A 213 -2.27 -3.76 8.16
N ARG A 214 -1.87 -3.08 9.23
CA ARG A 214 -2.48 -3.26 10.57
C ARG A 214 -3.99 -3.05 10.57
N ASN A 215 -4.48 -2.10 9.79
CA ASN A 215 -5.92 -1.83 9.74
C ASN A 215 -6.74 -3.02 9.23
N LEU A 216 -6.22 -3.83 8.30
CA LEU A 216 -6.91 -5.04 7.83
C LEU A 216 -7.02 -6.09 8.95
N LEU A 217 -5.99 -6.23 9.79
CA LEU A 217 -6.02 -7.11 10.96
C LEU A 217 -7.03 -6.61 12.00
N ARG A 218 -7.07 -5.29 12.24
CA ARG A 218 -8.04 -4.63 13.13
C ARG A 218 -9.48 -4.88 12.67
N MET A 219 -9.73 -4.78 11.36
CA MET A 219 -11.05 -5.01 10.77
C MET A 219 -11.53 -6.46 10.97
N LEU A 220 -10.64 -7.45 10.89
CA LEU A 220 -10.96 -8.85 11.19
C LEU A 220 -11.22 -9.06 12.69
N ALA A 221 -10.35 -8.52 13.55
CA ALA A 221 -10.50 -8.60 15.00
C ALA A 221 -11.80 -7.95 15.47
N SER A 222 -12.18 -6.79 14.94
CA SER A 222 -13.45 -6.09 15.24
C SER A 222 -14.69 -6.91 14.86
N ARG A 223 -14.55 -7.85 13.92
CA ARG A 223 -15.62 -8.77 13.50
C ARG A 223 -15.65 -10.08 14.27
N GLY A 224 -14.95 -10.16 15.40
CA GLY A 224 -14.94 -11.32 16.27
C GLY A 224 -14.00 -12.43 15.83
N CYS A 225 -12.98 -12.13 15.03
CA CYS A 225 -11.98 -13.11 14.63
C CYS A 225 -10.82 -13.15 15.62
N ARG A 226 -10.39 -14.35 16.00
CA ARG A 226 -9.02 -14.62 16.42
C ARG A 226 -8.16 -14.61 15.17
N VAL A 227 -7.19 -13.72 15.12
CA VAL A 227 -6.36 -13.51 13.93
C VAL A 227 -4.96 -14.05 14.19
N THR A 228 -4.58 -15.12 13.47
CA THR A 228 -3.21 -15.63 13.44
C THR A 228 -2.55 -15.15 12.15
N VAL A 229 -1.54 -14.33 12.27
CA VAL A 229 -0.76 -13.84 11.12
C VAL A 229 0.37 -14.82 10.84
N ALA A 230 0.37 -15.40 9.64
CA ALA A 230 1.36 -16.38 9.19
C ALA A 230 2.29 -15.77 8.13
N PRO A 231 3.61 -16.02 8.19
CA PRO A 231 4.54 -15.60 7.16
C PRO A 231 4.13 -16.05 5.76
N ALA A 232 4.50 -15.28 4.73
CA ALA A 232 4.14 -15.53 3.33
C ALA A 232 4.55 -16.93 2.82
N GLY A 233 5.64 -17.49 3.36
CA GLY A 233 6.17 -18.81 3.00
C GLY A 233 5.55 -19.97 3.77
N THR A 234 4.53 -19.75 4.59
CA THR A 234 3.88 -20.82 5.38
C THR A 234 3.19 -21.81 4.44
N SER A 235 3.42 -23.11 4.65
CA SER A 235 2.83 -24.16 3.80
C SER A 235 1.33 -24.28 4.01
N ALA A 236 0.60 -24.73 2.99
CA ALA A 236 -0.82 -25.06 3.11
C ALA A 236 -1.08 -26.08 4.21
N ARG A 237 -0.22 -27.08 4.36
CA ARG A 237 -0.30 -28.10 5.43
C ARG A 237 -0.28 -27.46 6.82
N ASP A 238 0.62 -26.51 7.06
CA ASP A 238 0.75 -25.86 8.37
C ASP A 238 -0.46 -24.98 8.66
N VAL A 239 -0.94 -24.24 7.65
CA VAL A 239 -2.17 -23.44 7.78
C VAL A 239 -3.39 -24.33 8.06
N LEU A 240 -3.57 -25.42 7.33
CA LEU A 240 -4.69 -26.35 7.51
C LEU A 240 -4.62 -27.06 8.87
N ALA A 241 -3.40 -27.32 9.40
CA ALA A 241 -3.21 -27.89 10.74
C ALA A 241 -3.69 -26.94 11.86
N MET A 242 -3.73 -25.63 11.63
CA MET A 242 -4.30 -24.64 12.56
C MET A 242 -5.84 -24.68 12.58
N LYS A 243 -6.48 -25.42 11.68
CA LYS A 243 -7.94 -25.54 11.54
C LYS A 243 -8.66 -24.19 11.48
N PRO A 244 -8.30 -23.30 10.53
CA PRO A 244 -8.96 -22.00 10.41
C PRO A 244 -10.40 -22.14 9.90
N ASP A 245 -11.29 -21.27 10.37
CA ASP A 245 -12.61 -21.06 9.78
C ASP A 245 -12.52 -20.37 8.42
N GLY A 246 -11.53 -19.49 8.26
CA GLY A 246 -11.24 -18.79 7.01
C GLY A 246 -9.76 -18.43 6.87
N VAL A 247 -9.34 -18.21 5.61
CA VAL A 247 -7.98 -17.74 5.25
C VAL A 247 -8.09 -16.39 4.57
N PHE A 248 -7.31 -15.42 5.04
CA PHE A 248 -7.21 -14.10 4.45
C PHE A 248 -5.84 -13.92 3.78
N LEU A 249 -5.84 -13.53 2.50
CA LEU A 249 -4.64 -13.27 1.72
C LEU A 249 -4.44 -11.76 1.65
N SER A 250 -3.42 -11.23 2.31
CA SER A 250 -3.25 -9.81 2.52
C SER A 250 -2.80 -9.04 1.27
N ASN A 251 -2.77 -7.71 1.39
CA ASN A 251 -2.02 -6.82 0.51
C ASN A 251 -0.51 -7.07 0.60
N GLY A 252 0.24 -6.47 -0.31
CA GLY A 252 1.70 -6.53 -0.30
C GLY A 252 2.33 -5.86 -1.52
N PRO A 253 3.67 -5.71 -1.53
CA PRO A 253 4.41 -5.05 -2.59
C PRO A 253 4.79 -5.99 -3.74
N GLY A 254 5.11 -5.41 -4.88
CA GLY A 254 5.87 -6.04 -5.95
C GLY A 254 5.05 -6.81 -6.98
N ASN A 255 5.73 -7.75 -7.63
CA ASN A 255 5.17 -8.57 -8.70
C ASN A 255 4.59 -9.88 -8.14
N PRO A 256 3.27 -10.16 -8.32
CA PRO A 256 2.65 -11.39 -7.81
C PRO A 256 3.29 -12.67 -8.37
N GLU A 257 3.83 -12.66 -9.58
CA GLU A 257 4.47 -13.83 -10.18
C GLU A 257 5.77 -14.24 -9.46
N SER A 258 6.38 -13.34 -8.68
CA SER A 258 7.55 -13.66 -7.87
C SER A 258 7.21 -14.53 -6.63
N CYS A 259 5.93 -14.67 -6.28
CA CYS A 259 5.46 -15.37 -5.09
C CYS A 259 4.93 -16.79 -5.38
N GLY A 260 5.60 -17.57 -6.23
CA GLY A 260 5.16 -18.92 -6.64
C GLY A 260 4.85 -19.84 -5.46
N TYR A 261 5.65 -19.78 -4.40
CA TYR A 261 5.43 -20.53 -3.15
C TYR A 261 4.07 -20.24 -2.50
N ALA A 262 3.62 -18.98 -2.54
CA ALA A 262 2.31 -18.58 -2.01
C ALA A 262 1.18 -19.06 -2.94
N VAL A 263 1.38 -18.99 -4.25
CA VAL A 263 0.41 -19.48 -5.24
C VAL A 263 0.12 -20.98 -5.04
N ASP A 264 1.16 -21.79 -4.79
CA ASP A 264 1.00 -23.23 -4.55
C ASP A 264 0.23 -23.50 -3.25
N ALA A 265 0.58 -22.82 -2.16
CA ALA A 265 -0.13 -22.94 -0.89
C ALA A 265 -1.61 -22.52 -1.00
N ILE A 266 -1.90 -21.41 -1.69
CA ILE A 266 -3.27 -20.93 -1.91
C ILE A 266 -4.07 -21.94 -2.73
N ARG A 267 -3.48 -22.56 -3.74
CA ARG A 267 -4.14 -23.60 -4.57
C ARG A 267 -4.61 -24.77 -3.71
N GLU A 268 -3.76 -25.28 -2.82
CA GLU A 268 -4.11 -26.38 -1.91
C GLU A 268 -5.19 -25.99 -0.91
N ILE A 269 -5.13 -24.78 -0.33
CA ILE A 269 -6.13 -24.25 0.64
C ILE A 269 -7.50 -24.14 -0.03
N VAL A 270 -7.55 -23.58 -1.26
CA VAL A 270 -8.80 -23.45 -2.03
C VAL A 270 -9.35 -24.83 -2.42
N ALA A 271 -8.49 -25.79 -2.79
CA ALA A 271 -8.89 -27.16 -3.06
C ALA A 271 -9.49 -27.86 -1.83
N ALA A 272 -8.97 -27.55 -0.64
CA ALA A 272 -9.53 -28.01 0.64
C ALA A 272 -10.86 -27.31 1.03
N LYS A 273 -11.38 -26.41 0.16
CA LYS A 273 -12.65 -25.67 0.36
C LYS A 273 -12.68 -24.82 1.62
N VAL A 274 -11.51 -24.34 2.09
CA VAL A 274 -11.45 -23.37 3.18
C VAL A 274 -11.92 -22.01 2.65
N PRO A 275 -12.87 -21.33 3.33
CA PRO A 275 -13.27 -19.97 2.96
C PRO A 275 -12.07 -19.04 2.82
N THR A 276 -11.92 -18.43 1.65
CA THR A 276 -10.72 -17.63 1.34
C THR A 276 -11.11 -16.26 0.79
N PHE A 277 -10.53 -15.20 1.36
CA PHE A 277 -10.66 -13.84 0.84
C PHE A 277 -9.28 -13.27 0.50
N GLY A 278 -9.08 -12.92 -0.77
CA GLY A 278 -7.84 -12.31 -1.28
C GLY A 278 -7.99 -10.80 -1.48
N PHE A 279 -7.01 -10.04 -1.02
CA PHE A 279 -7.04 -8.59 -1.00
C PHE A 279 -5.79 -7.99 -1.66
N CYS A 280 -5.93 -7.06 -2.62
CA CYS A 280 -4.85 -6.41 -3.36
C CYS A 280 -3.86 -7.45 -3.95
N LEU A 281 -2.64 -7.60 -3.41
CA LEU A 281 -1.73 -8.67 -3.84
C LEU A 281 -2.37 -10.05 -3.67
N GLY A 282 -3.09 -10.29 -2.56
CA GLY A 282 -3.82 -11.54 -2.34
C GLY A 282 -4.92 -11.82 -3.38
N HIS A 283 -5.54 -10.78 -3.96
CA HIS A 283 -6.43 -10.91 -5.10
C HIS A 283 -5.70 -11.46 -6.33
N GLN A 284 -4.52 -10.91 -6.62
CA GLN A 284 -3.70 -11.34 -7.76
C GLN A 284 -3.17 -12.76 -7.55
N LEU A 285 -2.73 -13.09 -6.33
CA LEU A 285 -2.26 -14.44 -5.99
C LEU A 285 -3.38 -15.50 -6.05
N LEU A 286 -4.61 -15.16 -5.61
CA LEU A 286 -5.77 -16.04 -5.78
C LEU A 286 -6.09 -16.28 -7.25
N ALA A 287 -5.98 -15.26 -8.10
CA ALA A 287 -6.16 -15.38 -9.53
C ALA A 287 -5.11 -16.32 -10.15
N LEU A 288 -3.81 -16.12 -9.83
CA LEU A 288 -2.73 -17.00 -10.27
C LEU A 288 -2.91 -18.45 -9.78
N ALA A 289 -3.29 -18.66 -8.52
CA ALA A 289 -3.58 -19.97 -7.95
C ALA A 289 -4.76 -20.66 -8.65
N SER A 290 -5.66 -19.89 -9.24
CA SER A 290 -6.81 -20.38 -10.03
C SER A 290 -6.49 -20.63 -11.50
N GLY A 291 -5.26 -20.32 -11.97
CA GLY A 291 -4.84 -20.52 -13.36
C GLY A 291 -4.95 -19.29 -14.26
N ALA A 292 -5.35 -18.12 -13.73
CA ALA A 292 -5.29 -16.86 -14.45
C ALA A 292 -3.85 -16.35 -14.58
N LYS A 293 -3.65 -15.25 -15.31
CA LYS A 293 -2.38 -14.54 -15.44
C LYS A 293 -2.50 -13.12 -14.90
N THR A 294 -1.36 -12.50 -14.64
CA THR A 294 -1.28 -11.08 -14.31
C THR A 294 -0.50 -10.31 -15.37
N MET A 295 -0.74 -8.99 -15.42
CA MET A 295 -0.06 -8.09 -16.34
C MET A 295 0.37 -6.82 -15.62
N LYS A 296 1.50 -6.22 -16.03
CA LYS A 296 1.92 -4.91 -15.53
C LYS A 296 1.09 -3.81 -16.19
N LEU A 297 0.52 -2.93 -15.37
CA LEU A 297 -0.17 -1.72 -15.85
C LEU A 297 0.86 -0.66 -16.27
N LYS A 298 0.53 0.15 -17.29
CA LYS A 298 1.42 1.21 -17.77
C LYS A 298 1.76 2.23 -16.70
N SER A 299 0.77 2.75 -15.99
CA SER A 299 0.94 3.77 -14.95
C SER A 299 0.55 3.32 -13.55
N GLY A 300 -0.02 2.12 -13.43
CA GLY A 300 -0.61 1.62 -12.18
C GLY A 300 -1.86 2.41 -11.75
N HIS A 301 -2.49 1.93 -10.69
CA HIS A 301 -3.60 2.60 -10.02
C HIS A 301 -3.16 3.01 -8.63
N TYR A 302 -3.13 4.32 -8.37
CA TYR A 302 -2.66 4.88 -7.10
C TYR A 302 -3.55 6.06 -6.66
N GLY A 303 -4.11 5.97 -5.47
CA GLY A 303 -4.96 7.02 -4.89
C GLY A 303 -6.28 6.52 -4.34
N ALA A 304 -7.09 7.44 -3.80
CA ALA A 304 -8.31 7.12 -3.06
C ALA A 304 -9.62 7.47 -3.82
N ASN A 305 -9.55 7.67 -5.14
CA ASN A 305 -10.68 8.16 -5.94
C ASN A 305 -10.99 7.30 -7.18
N HIS A 306 -10.74 5.99 -7.10
CA HIS A 306 -10.96 5.07 -8.21
C HIS A 306 -12.38 4.50 -8.18
N PRO A 307 -13.22 4.78 -9.20
CA PRO A 307 -14.56 4.25 -9.29
C PRO A 307 -14.53 2.80 -9.75
N VAL A 308 -15.13 1.92 -8.97
CA VAL A 308 -15.26 0.49 -9.24
C VAL A 308 -16.73 0.11 -9.28
N LYS A 309 -17.14 -0.58 -10.34
CA LYS A 309 -18.50 -1.10 -10.52
C LYS A 309 -18.58 -2.53 -10.02
N ASP A 310 -19.50 -2.78 -9.11
CA ASP A 310 -19.96 -4.12 -8.75
C ASP A 310 -20.92 -4.62 -9.85
N LEU A 311 -20.60 -5.75 -10.46
CA LEU A 311 -21.37 -6.30 -11.59
C LEU A 311 -22.66 -7.01 -11.14
N ASP A 312 -22.71 -7.47 -9.89
CA ASP A 312 -23.89 -8.16 -9.35
C ASP A 312 -24.98 -7.15 -8.95
N SER A 313 -24.61 -6.08 -8.27
CA SER A 313 -25.55 -5.04 -7.81
C SER A 313 -25.70 -3.87 -8.79
N GLY A 314 -24.76 -3.69 -9.71
CA GLY A 314 -24.67 -2.52 -10.59
C GLY A 314 -24.19 -1.25 -9.91
N LEU A 315 -23.92 -1.28 -8.60
CA LEU A 315 -23.47 -0.12 -7.82
C LEU A 315 -22.05 0.28 -8.16
N VAL A 316 -21.79 1.59 -8.17
CA VAL A 316 -20.45 2.15 -8.30
C VAL A 316 -19.98 2.62 -6.94
N ARG A 317 -18.75 2.23 -6.56
CA ARG A 317 -18.11 2.63 -5.30
C ARG A 317 -16.78 3.30 -5.59
N ILE A 318 -16.42 4.29 -4.78
CA ILE A 318 -15.09 4.89 -4.83
C ILE A 318 -14.19 4.08 -3.90
N THR A 319 -13.02 3.70 -4.40
CA THR A 319 -12.06 2.85 -3.69
C THR A 319 -10.67 3.47 -3.67
N GLY A 320 -9.88 3.13 -2.68
CA GLY A 320 -8.44 3.33 -2.72
C GLY A 320 -7.79 2.27 -3.60
N GLN A 321 -6.71 2.63 -4.28
CA GLN A 321 -5.93 1.72 -5.12
C GLN A 321 -4.43 1.94 -4.88
N ASN A 322 -3.68 0.85 -4.85
CA ASN A 322 -2.21 0.85 -4.86
C ASN A 322 -1.73 -0.42 -5.56
N ASN A 323 -1.72 -0.43 -6.88
CA ASN A 323 -1.27 -1.59 -7.64
C ASN A 323 -0.65 -1.21 -8.99
N GLY A 324 0.54 -1.75 -9.25
CA GLY A 324 1.22 -1.67 -10.55
C GLY A 324 0.91 -2.86 -11.47
N PHE A 325 0.22 -3.88 -10.94
CA PHE A 325 -0.19 -5.09 -11.66
C PHE A 325 -1.70 -5.29 -11.55
N ALA A 326 -2.28 -5.98 -12.52
CA ALA A 326 -3.69 -6.37 -12.54
C ALA A 326 -3.84 -7.80 -13.07
N VAL A 327 -4.98 -8.43 -12.82
CA VAL A 327 -5.33 -9.71 -13.45
C VAL A 327 -5.60 -9.48 -14.94
N ASP A 328 -5.00 -10.32 -15.79
CA ASP A 328 -5.18 -10.27 -17.25
C ASP A 328 -6.56 -10.80 -17.64
N PRO A 329 -7.44 -9.94 -18.21
CA PRO A 329 -8.78 -10.37 -18.62
C PRO A 329 -8.78 -11.35 -19.79
N ALA A 330 -7.69 -11.46 -20.57
CA ALA A 330 -7.58 -12.35 -21.70
C ALA A 330 -7.39 -13.83 -21.30
N VAL A 331 -6.97 -14.08 -20.05
CA VAL A 331 -6.65 -15.43 -19.55
C VAL A 331 -7.39 -15.70 -18.24
N LEU A 332 -8.69 -15.89 -18.31
CA LEU A 332 -9.53 -16.25 -17.17
C LEU A 332 -10.07 -17.67 -17.32
N PRO A 333 -9.80 -18.58 -16.36
CA PRO A 333 -10.41 -19.91 -16.37
C PRO A 333 -11.90 -19.85 -15.99
N ASP A 334 -12.69 -20.83 -16.45
CA ASP A 334 -14.14 -20.93 -16.20
C ASP A 334 -14.51 -21.01 -14.68
N THR A 335 -13.54 -21.38 -13.85
CA THR A 335 -13.69 -21.40 -12.39
C THR A 335 -13.66 -20.02 -11.76
N LEU A 336 -13.32 -18.95 -12.51
CA LEU A 336 -13.30 -17.58 -12.05
C LEU A 336 -14.40 -16.75 -12.72
N ARG A 337 -15.19 -16.07 -11.89
CA ARG A 337 -16.18 -15.07 -12.32
C ARG A 337 -15.71 -13.69 -11.91
N VAL A 338 -15.71 -12.74 -12.84
CA VAL A 338 -15.46 -11.33 -12.55
C VAL A 338 -16.65 -10.76 -11.77
N THR A 339 -16.38 -10.11 -10.65
CA THR A 339 -17.41 -9.49 -9.79
C THR A 339 -17.35 -7.97 -9.81
N HIS A 340 -16.18 -7.38 -10.02
CA HIS A 340 -16.00 -5.93 -10.03
C HIS A 340 -15.04 -5.52 -11.15
N VAL A 341 -15.28 -4.32 -11.72
CA VAL A 341 -14.43 -3.73 -12.77
C VAL A 341 -14.17 -2.25 -12.49
N SER A 342 -12.98 -1.78 -12.85
CA SER A 342 -12.61 -0.37 -12.85
C SER A 342 -13.39 0.39 -13.94
N LEU A 343 -13.93 1.56 -13.62
CA LEU A 343 -14.56 2.42 -14.62
C LEU A 343 -13.54 3.33 -15.35
N PHE A 344 -12.27 3.33 -14.94
CA PHE A 344 -11.24 4.08 -15.65
C PHE A 344 -10.74 3.34 -16.90
N ASP A 345 -10.55 2.03 -16.81
CA ASP A 345 -9.87 1.25 -17.85
C ASP A 345 -10.44 -0.17 -18.06
N GLY A 346 -11.49 -0.53 -17.33
CA GLY A 346 -12.12 -1.85 -17.43
C GLY A 346 -11.32 -2.98 -16.76
N SER A 347 -10.19 -2.69 -16.09
CA SER A 347 -9.41 -3.72 -15.40
C SER A 347 -10.22 -4.43 -14.32
N ILE A 348 -9.91 -5.72 -14.12
CA ILE A 348 -10.59 -6.57 -13.14
C ILE A 348 -10.24 -6.09 -11.73
N GLN A 349 -11.29 -5.82 -10.93
CA GLN A 349 -11.19 -5.34 -9.57
C GLN A 349 -11.72 -6.33 -8.54
N GLY A 350 -12.37 -7.40 -8.98
CA GLY A 350 -12.86 -8.43 -8.08
C GLY A 350 -13.17 -9.71 -8.82
N LEU A 351 -12.90 -10.83 -8.14
CA LEU A 351 -13.13 -12.19 -8.63
C LEU A 351 -13.85 -13.03 -7.58
N ALA A 352 -14.61 -14.01 -8.02
CA ALA A 352 -15.14 -15.07 -7.18
C ALA A 352 -14.95 -16.42 -7.87
N ARG A 353 -14.59 -17.45 -7.08
CA ARG A 353 -14.60 -18.83 -7.57
C ARG A 353 -16.02 -19.36 -7.66
N THR A 354 -16.28 -20.13 -8.71
CA THR A 354 -17.58 -20.77 -8.93
C THR A 354 -17.68 -22.14 -8.26
N ASP A 355 -16.53 -22.74 -7.95
CA ASP A 355 -16.40 -24.11 -7.42
C ASP A 355 -15.88 -24.17 -5.96
N ALA A 356 -15.52 -23.04 -5.34
CA ALA A 356 -15.00 -22.97 -3.99
C ALA A 356 -15.46 -21.69 -3.28
N PRO A 357 -15.54 -21.67 -1.94
CA PRO A 357 -15.92 -20.47 -1.17
C PRO A 357 -14.76 -19.47 -1.11
N ALA A 358 -14.33 -18.98 -2.25
CA ALA A 358 -13.21 -18.07 -2.37
C ALA A 358 -13.56 -16.87 -3.28
N PHE A 359 -13.18 -15.68 -2.84
CA PHE A 359 -13.35 -14.44 -3.63
C PHE A 359 -12.22 -13.46 -3.32
N SER A 360 -12.12 -12.41 -4.11
CA SER A 360 -11.06 -11.42 -3.93
C SER A 360 -11.44 -10.05 -4.47
N PHE A 361 -10.72 -9.02 -3.98
CA PHE A 361 -10.91 -7.64 -4.36
C PHE A 361 -9.58 -6.90 -4.45
N GLN A 362 -9.38 -6.08 -5.52
CA GLN A 362 -8.11 -5.39 -5.77
C GLN A 362 -7.97 -4.11 -4.95
N GLY A 363 -9.04 -3.32 -4.83
CA GLY A 363 -9.01 -2.01 -4.18
C GLY A 363 -9.00 -2.08 -2.65
N TYR A 364 -8.54 -1.01 -2.01
CA TYR A 364 -8.50 -0.88 -0.56
C TYR A 364 -9.90 -0.52 -0.01
N PRO A 365 -10.50 -1.35 0.86
CA PRO A 365 -11.84 -1.10 1.39
C PRO A 365 -11.89 -0.01 2.46
N ASP A 366 -10.77 0.25 3.11
CA ASP A 366 -10.60 1.21 4.20
C ASP A 366 -10.14 2.60 3.73
N SER A 367 -9.80 2.75 2.46
CA SER A 367 -9.36 4.02 1.87
C SER A 367 -10.52 4.64 1.08
N GLY A 368 -11.38 5.39 1.75
CA GLY A 368 -12.52 6.07 1.13
C GLY A 368 -13.82 5.94 1.93
N PRO A 369 -14.97 6.36 1.37
CA PRO A 369 -16.27 6.15 2.01
C PRO A 369 -16.50 4.65 2.30
N PRO A 370 -17.26 4.27 3.34
CA PRO A 370 -17.39 2.88 3.83
C PRO A 370 -18.06 1.91 2.85
N GLY A 371 -17.76 2.07 1.57
CA GLY A 371 -18.42 1.40 0.46
C GLY A 371 -18.10 -0.08 0.29
N THR A 372 -16.92 -0.54 0.70
CA THR A 372 -16.45 -1.92 0.47
C THR A 372 -16.23 -2.73 1.75
N LEU A 373 -16.53 -2.17 2.91
CA LEU A 373 -16.45 -2.86 4.21
C LEU A 373 -17.31 -4.13 4.27
N HIS A 374 -18.43 -4.15 3.53
CA HIS A 374 -19.30 -5.33 3.40
C HIS A 374 -18.58 -6.58 2.86
N LEU A 375 -17.42 -6.44 2.20
CA LEU A 375 -16.63 -7.57 1.74
C LEU A 375 -16.04 -8.39 2.91
N PHE A 376 -15.69 -7.72 4.02
CA PHE A 376 -15.30 -8.40 5.25
C PHE A 376 -16.48 -9.14 5.87
N ASP A 377 -17.66 -8.51 5.89
CA ASP A 377 -18.87 -9.14 6.41
C ASP A 377 -19.26 -10.36 5.55
N ARG A 378 -19.13 -10.24 4.21
CA ARG A 378 -19.30 -11.37 3.29
C ARG A 378 -18.30 -12.49 3.58
N PHE A 379 -17.04 -12.16 3.85
CA PHE A 379 -16.04 -13.18 4.19
C PHE A 379 -16.42 -13.93 5.47
N ILE A 380 -16.84 -13.22 6.54
CA ILE A 380 -17.31 -13.84 7.77
C ILE A 380 -18.51 -14.75 7.51
N GLN A 381 -19.48 -14.33 6.69
CA GLN A 381 -20.66 -15.12 6.33
C GLN A 381 -20.35 -16.44 5.64
N LEU A 382 -19.21 -16.57 4.97
CA LEU A 382 -18.82 -17.83 4.31
C LEU A 382 -18.58 -18.98 5.30
N PHE A 383 -18.30 -18.68 6.57
CA PHE A 383 -18.06 -19.69 7.61
C PHE A 383 -18.99 -19.55 8.82
N ALA A 384 -19.61 -18.40 9.05
CA ALA A 384 -20.57 -18.22 10.14
C ALA A 384 -21.88 -19.03 9.95
N ASN A 385 -22.19 -19.43 8.72
CA ASN A 385 -23.38 -20.19 8.34
C ASN A 385 -23.07 -21.69 8.11
N ARG A 386 -21.87 -22.15 8.50
CA ARG A 386 -21.46 -23.56 8.49
C ARG A 386 -21.64 -24.16 9.89
#